data_82ab891195528f0a0f8b8fc26ac6ec8c
#
_entry.id   82ab891195528f0a0f8b8fc26ac6ec8c
#
_cell.length_a   1.000
_cell.length_b   1.000
_cell.length_c   1.000
_cell.angle_alpha   90.00
_cell.angle_beta   90.00
_cell.angle_gamma   90.00
#
_symmetry.space_group_name_H-M   'P 1'
#
loop_
_entity.id
_entity.type
_entity.pdbx_description
1 polymer ?
#
loop_
_entity_poly.entity_id
_entity_poly.type
_entity_poly.pdbx_seq_one_letter_code
_entity_poly.pdbx_strand_id
1 'polypeptide(L)'
;MQKFLISPQQKKIIKIWFPLAASWLLMGVEMPVISAVMARLANPEISLATHGGIVFPLALIIEAPVIMLLSASTALSKDWDSYQKIFRFMMIMGATLTVLHFLVAFTPLYDFVVVELLGVPDEIIESGRIGLRFMLPWTWSIAYRRFQQGVMIRFGHSQAVGVGTIVRLCTDVVVLGTGLLIGSIPGYIIGATSQGLSTLAEAIYSGI
;
A
#
# COMPACT_ATOMS: atom_id res chain seq x y z
N MET A 1 0.56 -35.53 -31.48
CA MET A 1 0.79 -34.24 -30.74
C MET A 1 -0.49 -33.41 -30.84
N GLN A 2 -1.36 -33.46 -29.82
CA GLN A 2 -2.52 -32.58 -29.77
C GLN A 2 -2.02 -31.12 -29.58
N LYS A 3 -2.26 -30.24 -30.57
CA LYS A 3 -2.07 -28.81 -30.42
C LYS A 3 -3.01 -28.36 -29.31
N PHE A 4 -2.46 -27.95 -28.17
CA PHE A 4 -3.19 -27.23 -27.12
C PHE A 4 -3.68 -25.89 -27.68
N LEU A 5 -4.79 -25.90 -28.40
CA LEU A 5 -5.43 -24.69 -28.89
C LEU A 5 -6.16 -24.03 -27.72
N ILE A 6 -5.59 -22.94 -27.21
CA ILE A 6 -6.20 -22.12 -26.16
C ILE A 6 -7.58 -21.63 -26.67
N SER A 7 -8.64 -21.95 -25.95
CA SER A 7 -10.00 -21.56 -26.33
C SER A 7 -10.17 -20.02 -26.29
N PRO A 8 -11.15 -19.44 -27.01
CA PRO A 8 -11.42 -18.01 -26.96
C PRO A 8 -11.69 -17.49 -25.54
N GLN A 9 -12.35 -18.31 -24.70
CA GLN A 9 -12.61 -18.00 -23.31
C GLN A 9 -11.30 -17.95 -22.49
N GLN A 10 -10.41 -18.91 -22.66
CA GLN A 10 -9.10 -18.95 -22.01
C GLN A 10 -8.24 -17.73 -22.41
N LYS A 11 -8.26 -17.32 -23.67
CA LYS A 11 -7.57 -16.11 -24.13
C LYS A 11 -8.09 -14.86 -23.41
N LYS A 12 -9.41 -14.75 -23.23
CA LYS A 12 -10.03 -13.63 -22.49
C LYS A 12 -9.62 -13.63 -21.02
N ILE A 13 -9.61 -14.78 -20.38
CA ILE A 13 -9.15 -14.94 -18.98
C ILE A 13 -7.69 -14.51 -18.86
N ILE A 14 -6.80 -15.02 -19.70
CA ILE A 14 -5.37 -14.69 -19.66
C ILE A 14 -5.14 -13.20 -19.87
N LYS A 15 -5.87 -12.57 -20.79
CA LYS A 15 -5.76 -11.13 -21.08
C LYS A 15 -6.11 -10.25 -19.87
N ILE A 16 -7.07 -10.67 -19.06
CA ILE A 16 -7.47 -9.96 -17.84
C ILE A 16 -6.51 -10.30 -16.68
N TRP A 17 -6.21 -11.58 -16.52
CA TRP A 17 -5.44 -12.12 -15.40
C TRP A 17 -3.96 -11.71 -15.43
N PHE A 18 -3.32 -11.76 -16.60
CA PHE A 18 -1.88 -11.54 -16.73
C PHE A 18 -1.41 -10.16 -16.25
N PRO A 19 -2.05 -9.03 -16.61
CA PRO A 19 -1.67 -7.72 -16.08
C PRO A 19 -1.80 -7.63 -14.57
N LEU A 20 -2.83 -8.26 -13.99
CA LEU A 20 -3.05 -8.28 -12.55
C LEU A 20 -1.99 -9.13 -11.83
N ALA A 21 -1.69 -10.32 -12.36
CA ALA A 21 -0.65 -11.20 -11.82
C ALA A 21 0.73 -10.52 -11.89
N ALA A 22 1.06 -9.87 -13.01
CA ALA A 22 2.29 -9.11 -13.17
C ALA A 22 2.38 -7.95 -12.15
N SER A 23 1.27 -7.23 -11.93
CA SER A 23 1.21 -6.16 -10.91
C SER A 23 1.49 -6.70 -9.50
N TRP A 24 0.93 -7.86 -9.14
CA TRP A 24 1.18 -8.48 -7.85
C TRP A 24 2.63 -8.93 -7.68
N LEU A 25 3.25 -9.48 -8.72
CA LEU A 25 4.67 -9.82 -8.70
C LEU A 25 5.56 -8.58 -8.53
N LEU A 26 5.25 -7.50 -9.25
CA LEU A 26 5.97 -6.23 -9.12
C LEU A 26 5.82 -5.63 -7.72
N MET A 27 4.62 -5.67 -7.13
CA MET A 27 4.41 -5.24 -5.73
C MET A 27 5.21 -6.10 -4.74
N GLY A 28 5.40 -7.39 -5.02
CA GLY A 28 6.24 -8.27 -4.20
C GLY A 28 7.71 -7.86 -4.14
N VAL A 29 8.21 -7.10 -5.13
CA VAL A 29 9.59 -6.58 -5.17
C VAL A 29 9.77 -5.35 -4.30
N GLU A 30 8.71 -4.61 -3.98
CA GLU A 30 8.75 -3.34 -3.24
C GLU A 30 9.42 -3.48 -1.86
N MET A 31 8.94 -4.40 -1.03
CA MET A 31 9.48 -4.59 0.32
C MET A 31 10.95 -4.99 0.34
N PRO A 32 11.43 -5.95 -0.49
CA PRO A 32 12.86 -6.21 -0.66
C PRO A 32 13.68 -4.98 -1.05
N VAL A 33 13.18 -4.14 -1.95
CA VAL A 33 13.88 -2.92 -2.40
C VAL A 33 13.97 -1.89 -1.27
N ILE A 34 12.87 -1.62 -0.57
CA ILE A 34 12.83 -0.73 0.60
C ILE A 34 13.83 -1.22 1.66
N SER A 35 13.80 -2.52 2.00
CA SER A 35 14.70 -3.11 2.98
C SER A 35 16.17 -3.01 2.53
N ALA A 36 16.45 -3.24 1.25
CA ALA A 36 17.81 -3.12 0.71
C ALA A 36 18.35 -1.69 0.76
N VAL A 37 17.50 -0.68 0.62
CA VAL A 37 17.86 0.74 0.79
C VAL A 37 18.08 1.06 2.26
N MET A 38 17.15 0.68 3.15
CA MET A 38 17.32 0.89 4.59
C MET A 38 18.58 0.25 5.14
N ALA A 39 18.97 -0.94 4.63
CA ALA A 39 20.22 -1.62 5.00
C ALA A 39 21.49 -0.86 4.59
N ARG A 40 21.41 0.17 3.76
CA ARG A 40 22.53 1.00 3.30
C ARG A 40 22.58 2.38 3.95
N LEU A 41 21.59 2.70 4.78
CA LEU A 41 21.47 3.97 5.50
C LEU A 41 21.97 3.83 6.95
N ALA A 42 22.02 4.94 7.67
CA ALA A 42 22.45 4.94 9.08
C ALA A 42 21.56 4.06 9.95
N ASN A 43 22.17 3.33 10.87
CA ASN A 43 21.51 2.43 11.83
C ASN A 43 20.56 1.44 11.15
N PRO A 44 21.06 0.57 10.24
CA PRO A 44 20.23 -0.31 9.44
C PRO A 44 19.41 -1.30 10.28
N GLU A 45 19.98 -1.82 11.37
CA GLU A 45 19.30 -2.76 12.27
C GLU A 45 18.06 -2.13 12.89
N ILE A 46 18.19 -0.91 13.43
CA ILE A 46 17.06 -0.15 14.01
C ILE A 46 16.04 0.15 12.92
N SER A 47 16.46 0.59 11.74
CA SER A 47 15.55 0.94 10.64
C SER A 47 14.75 -0.26 10.14
N LEU A 48 15.40 -1.40 9.95
CA LEU A 48 14.75 -2.63 9.51
C LEU A 48 13.82 -3.20 10.58
N ALA A 49 14.27 -3.24 11.85
CA ALA A 49 13.46 -3.70 12.97
C ALA A 49 12.23 -2.79 13.18
N THR A 50 12.41 -1.48 13.13
CA THR A 50 11.32 -0.50 13.25
C THR A 50 10.29 -0.66 12.14
N HIS A 51 10.74 -0.66 10.89
CA HIS A 51 9.85 -0.70 9.73
C HIS A 51 9.13 -2.05 9.63
N GLY A 52 9.86 -3.15 9.75
CA GLY A 52 9.32 -4.51 9.63
C GLY A 52 8.60 -5.00 10.88
N GLY A 53 8.98 -4.53 12.08
CA GLY A 53 8.40 -4.97 13.35
C GLY A 53 7.23 -4.11 13.85
N ILE A 54 7.20 -2.83 13.51
CA ILE A 54 6.17 -1.90 14.03
C ILE A 54 5.40 -1.23 12.89
N VAL A 55 6.08 -0.46 12.04
CA VAL A 55 5.41 0.47 11.12
C VAL A 55 4.52 -0.25 10.12
N PHE A 56 5.10 -1.18 9.38
CA PHE A 56 4.36 -1.91 8.34
C PHE A 56 3.30 -2.86 8.91
N PRO A 57 3.57 -3.69 9.96
CA PRO A 57 2.55 -4.55 10.54
C PRO A 57 1.37 -3.78 11.14
N LEU A 58 1.60 -2.69 11.88
CA LEU A 58 0.50 -1.90 12.44
C LEU A 58 -0.34 -1.23 11.34
N ALA A 59 0.32 -0.67 10.32
CA ALA A 59 -0.39 -0.11 9.19
C ALA A 59 -1.24 -1.17 8.47
N LEU A 60 -0.73 -2.40 8.26
CA LEU A 60 -1.48 -3.51 7.68
C LEU A 60 -2.71 -3.90 8.53
N ILE A 61 -2.57 -3.95 9.85
CA ILE A 61 -3.69 -4.25 10.75
C ILE A 61 -4.78 -3.18 10.64
N ILE A 62 -4.38 -1.91 10.63
CA ILE A 62 -5.32 -0.79 10.51
C ILE A 62 -6.05 -0.85 9.17
N GLU A 63 -5.36 -1.16 8.07
CA GLU A 63 -5.96 -1.18 6.73
C GLU A 63 -6.69 -2.49 6.38
N ALA A 64 -6.55 -3.53 7.16
CA ALA A 64 -7.12 -4.85 6.84
C ALA A 64 -8.57 -4.81 6.32
N PRO A 65 -9.48 -3.98 6.86
CA PRO A 65 -10.84 -3.88 6.35
C PRO A 65 -10.96 -3.39 4.90
N VAL A 66 -10.02 -2.55 4.42
CA VAL A 66 -10.11 -1.97 3.06
C VAL A 66 -9.58 -2.89 1.97
N ILE A 67 -8.89 -3.97 2.31
CA ILE A 67 -8.38 -4.94 1.32
C ILE A 67 -9.51 -5.51 0.48
N MET A 68 -10.68 -5.75 1.08
CA MET A 68 -11.85 -6.30 0.40
C MET A 68 -12.56 -5.30 -0.53
N LEU A 69 -12.24 -4.01 -0.48
CA LEU A 69 -12.82 -3.01 -1.38
C LEU A 69 -12.59 -3.31 -2.86
N LEU A 70 -11.46 -3.89 -3.22
CA LEU A 70 -11.20 -4.30 -4.61
C LEU A 70 -12.25 -5.31 -5.09
N SER A 71 -12.51 -6.34 -4.32
CA SER A 71 -13.50 -7.37 -4.67
C SER A 71 -14.92 -6.81 -4.64
N ALA A 72 -15.24 -6.01 -3.61
CA ALA A 72 -16.55 -5.38 -3.47
C ALA A 72 -16.85 -4.42 -4.63
N SER A 73 -15.92 -3.53 -4.99
CA SER A 73 -16.12 -2.62 -6.12
C SER A 73 -16.17 -3.34 -7.46
N THR A 74 -15.37 -4.39 -7.66
CA THR A 74 -15.44 -5.22 -8.88
C THR A 74 -16.81 -5.90 -9.01
N ALA A 75 -17.38 -6.41 -7.93
CA ALA A 75 -18.65 -7.13 -7.96
C ALA A 75 -19.87 -6.19 -8.04
N LEU A 76 -19.83 -5.07 -7.34
CA LEU A 76 -21.01 -4.25 -7.06
C LEU A 76 -21.11 -2.96 -7.88
N SER A 77 -20.02 -2.42 -8.46
CA SER A 77 -20.08 -1.19 -9.29
C SER A 77 -20.66 -1.48 -10.68
N LYS A 78 -21.98 -1.75 -10.75
CA LYS A 78 -22.66 -2.12 -11.98
C LYS A 78 -23.00 -0.92 -12.86
N ASP A 79 -23.37 0.18 -12.22
CA ASP A 79 -23.86 1.43 -12.81
C ASP A 79 -23.40 2.62 -11.93
N TRP A 80 -23.76 3.84 -12.35
CA TRP A 80 -23.36 5.06 -11.67
C TRP A 80 -23.93 5.17 -10.25
N ASP A 81 -25.16 4.72 -10.00
CA ASP A 81 -25.79 4.77 -8.69
C ASP A 81 -25.10 3.81 -7.70
N SER A 82 -24.84 2.57 -8.12
CA SER A 82 -24.09 1.60 -7.31
C SER A 82 -22.64 2.06 -7.07
N TYR A 83 -21.98 2.64 -8.08
CA TYR A 83 -20.65 3.24 -7.93
C TYR A 83 -20.64 4.30 -6.82
N GLN A 84 -21.58 5.26 -6.86
CA GLN A 84 -21.64 6.33 -5.86
C GLN A 84 -21.87 5.81 -4.43
N LYS A 85 -22.70 4.77 -4.27
CA LYS A 85 -22.95 4.16 -2.94
C LYS A 85 -21.70 3.52 -2.38
N ILE A 86 -20.97 2.75 -3.19
CA ILE A 86 -19.73 2.08 -2.77
C ILE A 86 -18.62 3.11 -2.55
N PHE A 87 -18.55 4.15 -3.40
CA PHE A 87 -17.61 5.26 -3.23
C PHE A 87 -17.80 5.98 -1.88
N ARG A 88 -19.05 6.29 -1.51
CA ARG A 88 -19.35 6.89 -0.19
C ARG A 88 -18.95 5.96 0.96
N PHE A 89 -19.24 4.68 0.84
CA PHE A 89 -18.83 3.67 1.82
C PHE A 89 -17.29 3.65 1.96
N MET A 90 -16.56 3.59 0.84
CA MET A 90 -15.10 3.65 0.82
C MET A 90 -14.57 4.92 1.47
N MET A 91 -15.15 6.09 1.15
CA MET A 91 -14.72 7.37 1.73
C MET A 91 -14.89 7.39 3.25
N ILE A 92 -16.03 6.93 3.76
CA ILE A 92 -16.29 6.86 5.21
C ILE A 92 -15.32 5.89 5.86
N MET A 93 -15.18 4.68 5.32
CA MET A 93 -14.29 3.67 5.88
C MET A 93 -12.82 4.11 5.83
N GLY A 94 -12.36 4.65 4.69
CA GLY A 94 -11.02 5.19 4.56
C GLY A 94 -10.72 6.34 5.53
N ALA A 95 -11.68 7.27 5.68
CA ALA A 95 -11.57 8.35 6.66
C ALA A 95 -11.50 7.83 8.10
N THR A 96 -12.37 6.88 8.46
CA THR A 96 -12.38 6.28 9.81
C THR A 96 -11.05 5.60 10.13
N LEU A 97 -10.51 4.81 9.20
CA LEU A 97 -9.23 4.13 9.40
C LEU A 97 -8.05 5.11 9.42
N THR A 98 -8.12 6.19 8.63
CA THR A 98 -7.10 7.26 8.68
C THR A 98 -7.13 7.98 10.02
N VAL A 99 -8.32 8.26 10.57
CA VAL A 99 -8.45 8.82 11.94
C VAL A 99 -7.91 7.83 12.98
N LEU A 100 -8.20 6.54 12.84
CA LEU A 100 -7.63 5.51 13.74
C LEU A 100 -6.10 5.49 13.65
N HIS A 101 -5.54 5.50 12.43
CA HIS A 101 -4.08 5.56 12.24
C HIS A 101 -3.49 6.83 12.87
N PHE A 102 -4.14 7.99 12.67
CA PHE A 102 -3.75 9.24 13.30
C PHE A 102 -3.77 9.13 14.84
N LEU A 103 -4.84 8.59 15.41
CA LEU A 103 -4.92 8.41 16.86
C LEU A 103 -3.81 7.50 17.38
N VAL A 104 -3.54 6.38 16.72
CA VAL A 104 -2.42 5.50 17.09
C VAL A 104 -1.09 6.24 16.98
N ALA A 105 -0.81 6.95 15.88
CA ALA A 105 0.51 7.56 15.66
C ALA A 105 0.78 8.83 16.52
N PHE A 106 -0.26 9.55 16.96
CA PHE A 106 -0.12 10.88 17.58
C PHE A 106 -0.60 10.96 19.04
N THR A 107 -1.19 9.89 19.60
CA THR A 107 -1.67 9.89 20.98
C THR A 107 -1.00 8.80 21.82
N PRO A 108 -1.21 8.77 23.15
CA PRO A 108 -0.72 7.70 24.03
C PRO A 108 -1.24 6.30 23.67
N LEU A 109 -2.22 6.19 22.78
CA LEU A 109 -2.70 4.89 22.27
C LEU A 109 -1.57 4.08 21.61
N TYR A 110 -0.56 4.76 21.04
CA TYR A 110 0.64 4.12 20.51
C TYR A 110 1.37 3.33 21.61
N ASP A 111 1.62 3.96 22.77
CA ASP A 111 2.36 3.30 23.85
C ASP A 111 1.60 2.10 24.38
N PHE A 112 0.29 2.24 24.56
CA PHE A 112 -0.55 1.11 24.96
C PHE A 112 -0.43 -0.07 23.97
N VAL A 113 -0.51 0.20 22.66
CA VAL A 113 -0.45 -0.86 21.63
C VAL A 113 0.97 -1.44 21.52
N VAL A 114 2.01 -0.59 21.47
CA VAL A 114 3.37 -1.02 21.13
C VAL A 114 4.11 -1.54 22.37
N VAL A 115 3.95 -0.90 23.52
CA VAL A 115 4.66 -1.27 24.74
C VAL A 115 3.89 -2.33 25.51
N GLU A 116 2.62 -2.05 25.86
CA GLU A 116 1.87 -2.92 26.75
C GLU A 116 1.33 -4.18 26.06
N LEU A 117 0.84 -4.04 24.82
CA LEU A 117 0.22 -5.16 24.09
C LEU A 117 1.23 -5.98 23.29
N LEU A 118 2.17 -5.34 22.59
CA LEU A 118 3.15 -6.02 21.71
C LEU A 118 4.49 -6.29 22.40
N GLY A 119 4.83 -5.60 23.49
CA GLY A 119 6.09 -5.80 24.22
C GLY A 119 7.33 -5.51 23.38
N VAL A 120 7.29 -4.44 22.59
CA VAL A 120 8.37 -4.09 21.65
C VAL A 120 9.57 -3.54 22.43
N PRO A 121 10.84 -3.84 22.02
CA PRO A 121 12.03 -3.30 22.65
C PRO A 121 12.10 -1.76 22.62
N ASP A 122 12.58 -1.16 23.70
CA ASP A 122 12.61 0.30 23.91
C ASP A 122 13.36 1.04 22.79
N GLU A 123 14.39 0.41 22.21
CA GLU A 123 15.27 1.01 21.20
C GLU A 123 14.53 1.40 19.90
N ILE A 124 13.38 0.77 19.61
CA ILE A 124 12.63 1.00 18.38
C ILE A 124 11.25 1.64 18.58
N ILE A 125 10.85 1.92 19.83
CA ILE A 125 9.52 2.49 20.14
C ILE A 125 9.35 3.85 19.49
N GLU A 126 10.25 4.80 19.73
CA GLU A 126 10.10 6.17 19.23
C GLU A 126 10.30 6.24 17.70
N SER A 127 11.24 5.46 17.16
CA SER A 127 11.42 5.37 15.71
C SER A 127 10.18 4.77 15.02
N GLY A 128 9.50 3.80 15.65
CA GLY A 128 8.23 3.25 15.18
C GLY A 128 7.10 4.28 15.16
N ARG A 129 6.99 5.11 16.19
CA ARG A 129 6.02 6.22 16.25
C ARG A 129 6.24 7.20 15.10
N ILE A 130 7.50 7.61 14.90
CA ILE A 130 7.86 8.53 13.80
C ILE A 130 7.54 7.88 12.45
N GLY A 131 7.91 6.63 12.24
CA GLY A 131 7.62 5.89 11.00
C GLY A 131 6.12 5.84 10.69
N LEU A 132 5.26 5.56 11.68
CA LEU A 132 3.81 5.57 11.52
C LEU A 132 3.27 6.95 11.12
N ARG A 133 3.82 8.03 11.66
CA ARG A 133 3.43 9.40 11.28
C ARG A 133 3.72 9.67 9.80
N PHE A 134 4.89 9.26 9.31
CA PHE A 134 5.25 9.40 7.89
C PHE A 134 4.44 8.48 6.97
N MET A 135 3.92 7.36 7.50
CA MET A 135 3.10 6.43 6.74
C MET A 135 1.61 6.80 6.71
N LEU A 136 1.17 7.85 7.41
CA LEU A 136 -0.23 8.25 7.50
C LEU A 136 -0.94 8.42 6.13
N PRO A 137 -0.32 9.00 5.07
CA PRO A 137 -0.96 9.14 3.77
C PRO A 137 -1.36 7.80 3.13
N TRP A 138 -0.70 6.71 3.52
CA TRP A 138 -0.90 5.37 2.96
C TRP A 138 -2.31 4.82 3.22
N THR A 139 -2.87 5.02 4.41
CA THR A 139 -4.13 4.39 4.83
C THR A 139 -5.32 4.80 3.97
N TRP A 140 -5.53 6.10 3.75
CA TRP A 140 -6.60 6.57 2.88
C TRP A 140 -6.32 6.22 1.41
N SER A 141 -5.06 6.38 0.98
CA SER A 141 -4.65 6.12 -0.39
C SER A 141 -4.89 4.68 -0.81
N ILE A 142 -4.65 3.71 0.09
CA ILE A 142 -4.88 2.30 -0.23
C ILE A 142 -6.36 1.97 -0.35
N ALA A 143 -7.23 2.59 0.49
CA ALA A 143 -8.68 2.43 0.37
C ALA A 143 -9.18 2.94 -0.98
N TYR A 144 -8.80 4.16 -1.34
CA TYR A 144 -9.16 4.80 -2.61
C TYR A 144 -8.66 4.00 -3.81
N ARG A 145 -7.38 3.65 -3.81
CA ARG A 145 -6.75 2.84 -4.86
C ARG A 145 -7.47 1.50 -5.05
N ARG A 146 -7.71 0.75 -3.97
CA ARG A 146 -8.39 -0.55 -4.03
C ARG A 146 -9.78 -0.47 -4.62
N PHE A 147 -10.52 0.56 -4.26
CA PHE A 147 -11.83 0.82 -4.84
C PHE A 147 -11.74 1.09 -6.34
N GLN A 148 -10.88 2.01 -6.77
CA GLN A 148 -10.74 2.38 -8.19
C GLN A 148 -10.21 1.22 -9.04
N GLN A 149 -9.24 0.45 -8.53
CA GLN A 149 -8.77 -0.76 -9.20
C GLN A 149 -9.90 -1.77 -9.45
N GLY A 150 -10.78 -1.96 -8.47
CA GLY A 150 -11.92 -2.84 -8.65
C GLY A 150 -12.90 -2.35 -9.72
N VAL A 151 -13.14 -1.04 -9.79
CA VAL A 151 -13.94 -0.41 -10.87
C VAL A 151 -13.27 -0.63 -12.23
N MET A 152 -11.97 -0.35 -12.35
CA MET A 152 -11.21 -0.59 -13.59
C MET A 152 -11.30 -2.04 -14.06
N ILE A 153 -11.14 -3.00 -13.15
CA ILE A 153 -11.26 -4.43 -13.45
C ILE A 153 -12.67 -4.75 -13.95
N ARG A 154 -13.70 -4.23 -13.30
CA ARG A 154 -15.10 -4.42 -13.67
C ARG A 154 -15.37 -4.03 -15.10
N PHE A 155 -14.86 -2.88 -15.53
CA PHE A 155 -15.08 -2.34 -16.87
C PHE A 155 -14.03 -2.77 -17.89
N GLY A 156 -13.18 -3.74 -17.57
CA GLY A 156 -12.22 -4.36 -18.49
C GLY A 156 -10.90 -3.60 -18.68
N HIS A 157 -10.62 -2.61 -17.82
CA HIS A 157 -9.40 -1.80 -17.84
C HIS A 157 -8.30 -2.34 -16.93
N SER A 158 -8.14 -3.68 -16.85
CA SER A 158 -7.13 -4.31 -15.99
C SER A 158 -5.69 -3.90 -16.30
N GLN A 159 -5.41 -3.46 -17.53
CA GLN A 159 -4.08 -2.92 -17.90
C GLN A 159 -3.77 -1.60 -17.17
N ALA A 160 -4.77 -0.75 -16.93
CA ALA A 160 -4.59 0.48 -16.17
C ALA A 160 -4.13 0.21 -14.73
N VAL A 161 -4.57 -0.89 -14.13
CA VAL A 161 -4.08 -1.33 -12.81
C VAL A 161 -2.57 -1.61 -12.86
N GLY A 162 -2.08 -2.25 -13.94
CA GLY A 162 -0.65 -2.49 -14.16
C GLY A 162 0.16 -1.19 -14.30
N VAL A 163 -0.38 -0.21 -15.02
CA VAL A 163 0.26 1.12 -15.15
C VAL A 163 0.32 1.82 -13.80
N GLY A 164 -0.74 1.74 -12.98
CA GLY A 164 -0.74 2.27 -11.62
C GLY A 164 0.37 1.69 -10.76
N THR A 165 0.62 0.38 -10.86
CA THR A 165 1.75 -0.27 -10.17
C THR A 165 3.10 0.26 -10.65
N ILE A 166 3.27 0.54 -11.94
CA ILE A 166 4.50 1.16 -12.47
C ILE A 166 4.67 2.57 -11.89
N VAL A 167 3.62 3.39 -11.85
CA VAL A 167 3.66 4.73 -11.23
C VAL A 167 4.12 4.64 -9.79
N ARG A 168 3.59 3.68 -9.01
CA ARG A 168 4.01 3.42 -7.64
C ARG A 168 5.50 3.10 -7.55
N LEU A 169 5.99 2.12 -8.30
CA LEU A 169 7.41 1.71 -8.29
C LEU A 169 8.34 2.84 -8.73
N CYS A 170 7.97 3.64 -9.73
CA CYS A 170 8.74 4.82 -10.11
C CYS A 170 8.83 5.83 -8.96
N THR A 171 7.74 6.05 -8.23
CA THR A 171 7.74 6.93 -7.06
C THR A 171 8.62 6.36 -5.96
N ASP A 172 8.57 5.05 -5.70
CA ASP A 172 9.48 4.39 -4.74
C ASP A 172 10.94 4.61 -5.11
N VAL A 173 11.32 4.39 -6.37
CA VAL A 173 12.69 4.61 -6.85
C VAL A 173 13.14 6.05 -6.63
N VAL A 174 12.28 7.02 -6.89
CA VAL A 174 12.59 8.45 -6.68
C VAL A 174 12.78 8.75 -5.19
N VAL A 175 11.87 8.33 -4.32
CA VAL A 175 11.95 8.61 -2.88
C VAL A 175 13.13 7.90 -2.24
N LEU A 176 13.29 6.60 -2.52
CA LEU A 176 14.39 5.80 -1.99
C LEU A 176 15.74 6.28 -2.51
N GLY A 177 15.83 6.60 -3.80
CA GLY A 177 17.03 7.15 -4.42
C GLY A 177 17.42 8.50 -3.82
N THR A 178 16.46 9.39 -3.63
CA THR A 178 16.68 10.68 -2.96
C THR A 178 17.16 10.48 -1.51
N GLY A 179 16.55 9.53 -0.79
CA GLY A 179 16.96 9.18 0.57
C GLY A 179 18.42 8.69 0.63
N LEU A 180 18.83 7.85 -0.32
CA LEU A 180 20.24 7.38 -0.43
C LEU A 180 21.21 8.52 -0.75
N LEU A 181 20.82 9.44 -1.62
CA LEU A 181 21.68 10.59 -1.99
C LEU A 181 21.88 11.56 -0.82
N ILE A 182 20.84 11.80 -0.03
CA ILE A 182 20.90 12.66 1.16
C ILE A 182 21.74 11.97 2.25
N GLY A 183 21.53 10.67 2.48
CA GLY A 183 22.31 9.84 3.40
C GLY A 183 22.15 10.12 4.89
N SER A 184 21.62 11.27 5.29
CA SER A 184 21.48 11.71 6.68
C SER A 184 20.13 11.40 7.32
N ILE A 185 19.13 10.99 6.53
CA ILE A 185 17.78 10.69 7.02
C ILE A 185 17.74 9.22 7.47
N PRO A 186 17.17 8.92 8.66
CA PRO A 186 17.01 7.54 9.12
C PRO A 186 16.20 6.68 8.13
N GLY A 187 16.65 5.42 7.95
CA GLY A 187 16.06 4.51 6.95
C GLY A 187 14.57 4.24 7.17
N TYR A 188 14.11 4.14 8.42
CA TYR A 188 12.69 3.93 8.73
C TYR A 188 11.79 5.09 8.28
N ILE A 189 12.28 6.33 8.30
CA ILE A 189 11.55 7.51 7.76
C ILE A 189 11.45 7.39 6.23
N ILE A 190 12.56 7.09 5.57
CA ILE A 190 12.60 6.97 4.11
C ILE A 190 11.70 5.83 3.64
N GLY A 191 11.75 4.67 4.29
CA GLY A 191 10.89 3.52 3.97
C GLY A 191 9.41 3.84 4.14
N ALA A 192 9.01 4.43 5.27
CA ALA A 192 7.63 4.82 5.53
C ALA A 192 7.13 5.90 4.55
N THR A 193 7.98 6.91 4.26
CA THR A 193 7.67 7.96 3.30
C THR A 193 7.52 7.41 1.89
N SER A 194 8.40 6.49 1.47
CA SER A 194 8.32 5.84 0.17
C SER A 194 6.99 5.12 0.00
N GLN A 195 6.61 4.26 0.94
CA GLN A 195 5.34 3.54 0.88
C GLN A 195 4.12 4.48 0.90
N GLY A 196 4.14 5.52 1.73
CA GLY A 196 3.06 6.51 1.80
C GLY A 196 2.88 7.27 0.49
N LEU A 197 3.97 7.82 -0.04
CA LEU A 197 3.93 8.64 -1.26
C LEU A 197 3.71 7.81 -2.52
N SER A 198 4.30 6.63 -2.63
CA SER A 198 4.12 5.76 -3.79
C SER A 198 2.67 5.27 -3.91
N THR A 199 2.05 4.90 -2.79
CA THR A 199 0.64 4.52 -2.76
C THR A 199 -0.28 5.72 -3.04
N LEU A 200 0.07 6.91 -2.55
CA LEU A 200 -0.66 8.14 -2.87
C LEU A 200 -0.58 8.48 -4.36
N ALA A 201 0.60 8.37 -4.97
CA ALA A 201 0.78 8.59 -6.41
C ALA A 201 -0.06 7.61 -7.25
N GLU A 202 -0.07 6.33 -6.87
CA GLU A 202 -0.93 5.32 -7.51
C GLU A 202 -2.41 5.61 -7.29
N ALA A 203 -2.81 6.09 -6.11
CA ALA A 203 -4.18 6.47 -5.82
C ALA A 203 -4.63 7.66 -6.69
N ILE A 204 -3.80 8.70 -6.83
CA ILE A 204 -4.05 9.84 -7.71
C ILE A 204 -4.21 9.37 -9.15
N TYR A 205 -3.27 8.57 -9.66
CA TYR A 205 -3.35 7.99 -11.00
C TYR A 205 -4.66 7.20 -11.21
N SER A 206 -5.08 6.43 -10.22
CA SER A 206 -6.28 5.60 -10.30
C SER A 206 -7.59 6.41 -10.32
N GLY A 207 -7.55 7.68 -9.95
CA GLY A 207 -8.71 8.59 -9.94
C GLY A 207 -8.87 9.43 -11.20
N ILE A 208 -7.88 9.38 -12.11
CA ILE A 208 -7.89 10.09 -13.40
C ILE A 208 -8.45 9.16 -14.48
#